data_97fe1b8e85c220a4e45ce5ed8bf6f77c
#
_entry.id   97fe1b8e85c220a4e45ce5ed8bf6f77c
#
_cell.length_a   1.000
_cell.length_b   1.000
_cell.length_c   1.000
_cell.angle_alpha   90.00
_cell.angle_beta   90.00
_cell.angle_gamma   90.00
#
_symmetry.space_group_name_H-M   'P 1'
#
loop_
_entity.id
_entity.type
_entity.pdbx_description
1 polymer ?
#
loop_
_entity_poly.entity_id
_entity_poly.type
_entity_poly.pdbx_seq_one_letter_code
_entity_poly.pdbx_strand_id
1 'polypeptide(L)'
;VLVHPILLGVADALLKPHCASYWMNTGQMMIVMPGGNPQYMHRDSDDWPTMNTPTTSICQISCMLALSDFTAENGATRVAPGSHKWTDYKREATEDEITQAAMPLGSGMIYTGKVLHSAGANKTKNEPRFGMHMSYIYGWLTPEEAGCLGVTEDRAKTLTPLQQRLLGYRCYDGSDLNGGRLWTVDYEDVPTGLGWENP
;
A
#
# COMPACT_ATOMS: atom_id res chain seq x y z
N VAL A 1 8.23 1.31 9.73
CA VAL A 1 6.90 0.92 9.23
C VAL A 1 7.02 -0.19 8.20
N LEU A 2 7.89 -0.07 7.17
CA LEU A 2 8.06 -1.02 6.04
C LEU A 2 8.13 -2.51 6.44
N VAL A 3 8.71 -2.84 7.58
CA VAL A 3 8.83 -4.23 8.07
C VAL A 3 8.09 -4.45 9.38
N HIS A 4 6.98 -3.71 9.60
CA HIS A 4 6.20 -3.86 10.82
C HIS A 4 5.52 -5.23 10.85
N PRO A 5 5.67 -6.04 11.92
CA PRO A 5 5.26 -7.45 11.93
C PRO A 5 3.75 -7.64 11.70
N ILE A 6 2.90 -6.75 12.20
CA ILE A 6 1.45 -6.82 11.96
C ILE A 6 1.14 -6.62 10.48
N LEU A 7 1.77 -5.62 9.83
CA LEU A 7 1.54 -5.35 8.41
C LEU A 7 2.01 -6.51 7.54
N LEU A 8 3.21 -7.02 7.82
CA LEU A 8 3.75 -8.18 7.09
C LEU A 8 2.88 -9.42 7.34
N GLY A 9 2.40 -9.65 8.57
CA GLY A 9 1.51 -10.77 8.87
C GLY A 9 0.20 -10.72 8.08
N VAL A 10 -0.40 -9.54 7.94
CA VAL A 10 -1.61 -9.36 7.11
C VAL A 10 -1.29 -9.54 5.62
N ALA A 11 -0.18 -8.96 5.13
CA ALA A 11 0.27 -9.13 3.76
C ALA A 11 0.58 -10.61 3.44
N ASP A 12 1.25 -11.31 4.33
CA ASP A 12 1.52 -12.76 4.21
C ASP A 12 0.21 -13.57 4.07
N ALA A 13 -0.76 -13.29 4.93
CA ALA A 13 -2.03 -14.03 4.94
C ALA A 13 -2.87 -13.79 3.67
N LEU A 14 -2.84 -12.59 3.11
CA LEU A 14 -3.72 -12.20 2.01
C LEU A 14 -3.04 -12.19 0.63
N LEU A 15 -1.74 -11.93 0.55
CA LEU A 15 -1.04 -11.84 -0.73
C LEU A 15 -0.30 -13.12 -1.10
N LYS A 16 0.38 -13.78 -0.16
CA LYS A 16 1.18 -15.00 -0.45
C LYS A 16 0.39 -16.19 -1.02
N PRO A 17 -0.91 -16.37 -0.78
CA PRO A 17 -1.67 -17.38 -1.51
C PRO A 17 -1.71 -17.20 -3.04
N HIS A 18 -1.33 -16.02 -3.53
CA HIS A 18 -1.43 -15.63 -4.94
C HIS A 18 -0.10 -15.14 -5.55
N CYS A 19 0.97 -15.05 -4.75
CA CYS A 19 2.30 -14.63 -5.22
C CYS A 19 3.41 -15.21 -4.34
N ALA A 20 4.54 -15.54 -4.93
CA ALA A 20 5.71 -16.05 -4.20
C ALA A 20 6.30 -14.99 -3.25
N SER A 21 6.24 -13.73 -3.63
CA SER A 21 6.64 -12.61 -2.81
C SER A 21 5.82 -11.37 -3.16
N TYR A 22 5.82 -10.39 -2.27
CA TYR A 22 5.24 -9.07 -2.51
C TYR A 22 6.30 -7.99 -2.27
N TRP A 23 6.03 -6.79 -2.73
CA TRP A 23 6.86 -5.62 -2.49
C TRP A 23 6.02 -4.41 -2.07
N MET A 24 6.70 -3.34 -1.65
CA MET A 24 6.06 -2.07 -1.35
C MET A 24 5.49 -1.48 -2.64
N ASN A 25 4.22 -1.09 -2.61
CA ASN A 25 3.61 -0.31 -3.67
C ASN A 25 3.98 1.16 -3.53
N THR A 26 3.66 1.74 -2.37
CA THR A 26 3.96 3.13 -2.04
C THR A 26 4.17 3.31 -0.55
N GLY A 27 4.97 4.32 -0.19
CA GLY A 27 5.20 4.76 1.19
C GLY A 27 5.18 6.28 1.25
N GLN A 28 4.01 6.89 1.52
CA GLN A 28 3.78 8.32 1.39
C GLN A 28 3.43 8.98 2.71
N MET A 29 4.02 10.16 2.95
CA MET A 29 3.54 11.09 3.98
C MET A 29 2.35 11.86 3.43
N MET A 30 1.21 11.81 4.12
CA MET A 30 -0.03 12.45 3.71
C MET A 30 -0.44 13.52 4.71
N ILE A 31 -0.63 14.74 4.22
CA ILE A 31 -1.00 15.88 5.05
C ILE A 31 -2.32 16.46 4.55
N VAL A 32 -3.28 16.61 5.46
CA VAL A 32 -4.53 17.34 5.18
C VAL A 32 -4.49 18.64 5.97
N MET A 33 -4.23 19.72 5.26
CA MET A 33 -4.13 21.06 5.85
C MET A 33 -5.51 21.60 6.25
N PRO A 34 -5.59 22.51 7.23
CA PRO A 34 -6.81 23.24 7.55
C PRO A 34 -7.46 23.85 6.31
N GLY A 35 -8.77 23.67 6.15
CA GLY A 35 -9.52 24.07 4.96
C GLY A 35 -9.36 23.18 3.75
N GLY A 36 -8.63 22.05 3.86
CA GLY A 36 -8.47 21.07 2.79
C GLY A 36 -9.79 20.40 2.41
N ASN A 37 -10.06 20.31 1.10
CA ASN A 37 -11.23 19.60 0.59
C ASN A 37 -11.08 18.07 0.73
N PRO A 38 -12.18 17.32 0.79
CA PRO A 38 -12.10 15.86 0.77
C PRO A 38 -11.62 15.38 -0.61
N GLN A 39 -10.93 14.25 -0.63
CA GLN A 39 -10.67 13.54 -1.88
C GLN A 39 -11.98 12.90 -2.40
N TYR A 40 -12.03 12.60 -3.70
CA TYR A 40 -13.04 11.70 -4.24
C TYR A 40 -12.86 10.29 -3.65
N MET A 41 -13.95 9.55 -3.52
CA MET A 41 -13.90 8.15 -3.10
C MET A 41 -13.29 7.29 -4.21
N HIS A 42 -12.27 6.48 -3.86
CA HIS A 42 -11.52 5.65 -4.81
C HIS A 42 -11.14 4.31 -4.18
N ARG A 43 -10.65 3.41 -5.00
CA ARG A 43 -10.01 2.16 -4.58
C ARG A 43 -8.55 2.20 -5.01
N ASP A 44 -7.62 1.93 -4.12
CA ASP A 44 -6.19 1.91 -4.48
C ASP A 44 -5.90 0.89 -5.61
N SER A 45 -6.69 -0.19 -5.69
CA SER A 45 -6.54 -1.19 -6.76
C SER A 45 -6.99 -0.70 -8.14
N ASP A 46 -7.52 0.52 -8.29
CA ASP A 46 -7.89 1.10 -9.59
C ASP A 46 -6.70 1.23 -10.54
N ASP A 47 -5.46 1.26 -10.01
CA ASP A 47 -4.22 1.27 -10.78
C ASP A 47 -4.03 -0.02 -11.61
N TRP A 48 -4.67 -1.12 -11.18
CA TRP A 48 -4.66 -2.40 -11.91
C TRP A 48 -6.08 -2.83 -12.28
N PRO A 49 -6.67 -2.28 -13.35
CA PRO A 49 -8.08 -2.46 -13.68
C PRO A 49 -8.51 -3.93 -13.82
N THR A 50 -7.62 -4.80 -14.31
CA THR A 50 -7.88 -6.24 -14.43
C THR A 50 -7.91 -6.97 -13.09
N MET A 51 -7.27 -6.41 -12.06
CA MET A 51 -7.26 -6.93 -10.68
C MET A 51 -8.32 -6.27 -9.80
N ASN A 52 -8.84 -5.11 -10.20
CA ASN A 52 -9.89 -4.41 -9.44
C ASN A 52 -11.30 -4.80 -9.89
N THR A 53 -11.63 -6.06 -9.76
CA THR A 53 -12.96 -6.60 -10.03
C THR A 53 -13.51 -7.36 -8.82
N PRO A 54 -14.84 -7.53 -8.69
CA PRO A 54 -15.44 -8.25 -7.57
C PRO A 54 -14.95 -9.71 -7.43
N THR A 55 -14.53 -10.31 -8.52
CA THR A 55 -14.19 -11.76 -8.59
C THR A 55 -12.69 -12.04 -8.50
N THR A 56 -11.83 -11.03 -8.64
CA THR A 56 -10.38 -11.23 -8.53
C THR A 56 -9.92 -11.29 -7.07
N SER A 57 -8.74 -11.87 -6.84
CA SER A 57 -8.09 -11.87 -5.53
C SER A 57 -7.71 -10.46 -5.08
N ILE A 58 -7.41 -10.31 -3.80
CA ILE A 58 -6.91 -9.06 -3.21
C ILE A 58 -5.44 -8.91 -3.60
N CYS A 59 -5.13 -7.97 -4.48
CA CYS A 59 -3.75 -7.77 -4.95
C CYS A 59 -2.98 -6.73 -4.12
N GLN A 60 -3.65 -5.98 -3.25
CA GLN A 60 -3.05 -4.89 -2.47
C GLN A 60 -3.58 -4.86 -1.04
N ILE A 61 -2.67 -4.63 -0.11
CA ILE A 61 -2.93 -4.31 1.30
C ILE A 61 -2.34 -2.95 1.60
N SER A 62 -3.15 -2.10 2.20
CA SER A 62 -2.77 -0.73 2.59
C SER A 62 -2.92 -0.53 4.09
N CYS A 63 -2.11 0.37 4.63
CA CYS A 63 -2.21 0.87 6.00
C CYS A 63 -2.14 2.40 5.99
N MET A 64 -3.11 3.04 6.63
CA MET A 64 -3.04 4.45 6.99
C MET A 64 -2.67 4.56 8.47
N LEU A 65 -1.44 4.98 8.74
CA LEU A 65 -0.90 5.19 10.09
C LEU A 65 -1.14 6.65 10.52
N ALA A 66 -1.74 6.85 11.69
CA ALA A 66 -1.96 8.19 12.27
C ALA A 66 -0.65 8.72 12.88
N LEU A 67 -0.12 9.81 12.32
CA LEU A 67 1.02 10.56 12.85
C LEU A 67 0.59 11.84 13.61
N SER A 68 -0.69 12.08 13.68
CA SER A 68 -1.41 12.96 14.60
C SER A 68 -2.73 12.29 14.93
N ASP A 69 -3.52 12.82 15.85
CA ASP A 69 -4.88 12.32 16.02
C ASP A 69 -5.69 12.56 14.74
N PHE A 70 -6.49 11.55 14.34
CA PHE A 70 -7.45 11.64 13.26
C PHE A 70 -8.83 11.84 13.83
N THR A 71 -9.46 12.94 13.49
CA THR A 71 -10.84 13.30 13.93
C THR A 71 -11.74 13.54 12.73
N ALA A 72 -13.04 13.54 12.95
CA ALA A 72 -13.99 13.88 11.90
C ALA A 72 -13.78 15.31 11.36
N GLU A 73 -13.34 16.22 12.22
CA GLU A 73 -13.12 17.63 11.88
C GLU A 73 -11.83 17.86 11.11
N ASN A 74 -10.74 17.12 11.42
CA ASN A 74 -9.44 17.34 10.77
C ASN A 74 -9.19 16.45 9.53
N GLY A 75 -10.22 15.74 9.07
CA GLY A 75 -10.16 14.99 7.81
C GLY A 75 -9.71 13.55 7.97
N ALA A 76 -10.16 12.87 9.03
CA ALA A 76 -10.02 11.42 9.15
C ALA A 76 -10.48 10.70 7.88
N THR A 77 -9.81 9.60 7.54
CA THR A 77 -10.09 8.82 6.34
C THR A 77 -11.56 8.38 6.30
N ARG A 78 -12.26 8.69 5.22
CA ARG A 78 -13.62 8.23 4.93
C ARG A 78 -13.54 6.84 4.32
N VAL A 79 -14.37 5.93 4.77
CA VAL A 79 -14.36 4.52 4.35
C VAL A 79 -15.80 4.05 4.17
N ALA A 80 -16.06 3.30 3.10
CA ALA A 80 -17.29 2.53 2.94
C ALA A 80 -17.02 1.07 3.35
N PRO A 81 -17.31 0.68 4.62
CA PRO A 81 -17.02 -0.66 5.12
C PRO A 81 -17.78 -1.72 4.30
N GLY A 82 -17.08 -2.81 3.94
CA GLY A 82 -17.69 -3.86 3.14
C GLY A 82 -17.73 -3.61 1.63
N SER A 83 -17.34 -2.44 1.14
CA SER A 83 -17.35 -2.08 -0.28
C SER A 83 -16.46 -2.96 -1.17
N HIS A 84 -15.48 -3.65 -0.60
CA HIS A 84 -14.68 -4.66 -1.31
C HIS A 84 -15.49 -5.91 -1.70
N LYS A 85 -16.68 -6.11 -1.14
CA LYS A 85 -17.61 -7.20 -1.46
C LYS A 85 -18.72 -6.80 -2.44
N TRP A 86 -18.75 -5.55 -2.88
CA TRP A 86 -19.76 -5.12 -3.83
C TRP A 86 -19.60 -5.86 -5.17
N THR A 87 -20.71 -6.11 -5.82
CA THR A 87 -20.75 -6.78 -7.14
C THR A 87 -20.58 -5.79 -8.29
N ASP A 88 -20.79 -4.49 -8.03
CA ASP A 88 -20.53 -3.40 -8.95
C ASP A 88 -19.57 -2.39 -8.32
N TYR A 89 -18.35 -2.35 -8.83
CA TYR A 89 -17.32 -1.43 -8.36
C TYR A 89 -17.43 -0.02 -8.94
N LYS A 90 -18.31 0.19 -9.92
CA LYS A 90 -18.63 1.53 -10.44
C LYS A 90 -19.67 2.25 -9.58
N ARG A 91 -20.30 1.52 -8.67
CA ARG A 91 -21.27 2.06 -7.73
C ARG A 91 -20.60 3.05 -6.78
N GLU A 92 -21.22 4.20 -6.60
CA GLU A 92 -20.85 5.17 -5.56
C GLU A 92 -21.43 4.77 -4.19
N ALA A 93 -20.74 5.15 -3.13
CA ALA A 93 -21.27 5.02 -1.76
C ALA A 93 -22.21 6.18 -1.45
N THR A 94 -23.32 5.88 -0.77
CA THR A 94 -24.17 6.89 -0.16
C THR A 94 -23.55 7.38 1.15
N GLU A 95 -23.93 8.56 1.63
CA GLU A 95 -23.30 9.13 2.85
C GLU A 95 -23.57 8.29 4.11
N ASP A 96 -24.66 7.55 4.19
CA ASP A 96 -24.97 6.62 5.29
C ASP A 96 -24.15 5.32 5.26
N GLU A 97 -23.54 4.99 4.12
CA GLU A 97 -22.62 3.87 3.98
C GLU A 97 -21.17 4.24 4.34
N ILE A 98 -20.88 5.53 4.52
CA ILE A 98 -19.53 6.03 4.78
C ILE A 98 -19.36 6.27 6.29
N THR A 99 -18.24 5.80 6.80
CA THR A 99 -17.78 6.14 8.15
C THR A 99 -16.42 6.82 8.09
N GLN A 100 -16.00 7.44 9.20
CA GLN A 100 -14.67 8.03 9.31
C GLN A 100 -13.81 7.21 10.28
N ALA A 101 -12.60 6.89 9.86
CA ALA A 101 -11.60 6.21 10.68
C ALA A 101 -10.94 7.21 11.64
N ALA A 102 -11.71 7.71 12.61
CA ALA A 102 -11.17 8.49 13.71
C ALA A 102 -10.31 7.59 14.61
N MET A 103 -9.07 8.01 14.90
CA MET A 103 -8.13 7.19 15.66
C MET A 103 -7.04 8.07 16.28
N PRO A 104 -6.52 7.71 17.48
CA PRO A 104 -5.43 8.46 18.11
C PRO A 104 -4.10 8.26 17.40
N LEU A 105 -3.18 9.20 17.62
CA LEU A 105 -1.78 9.12 17.21
C LEU A 105 -1.19 7.72 17.50
N GLY A 106 -0.47 7.15 16.54
CA GLY A 106 0.16 5.83 16.62
C GLY A 106 -0.75 4.66 16.25
N SER A 107 -2.04 4.89 16.02
CA SER A 107 -2.96 3.88 15.50
C SER A 107 -2.82 3.70 13.99
N GLY A 108 -3.28 2.55 13.47
CA GLY A 108 -3.29 2.29 12.04
C GLY A 108 -4.58 1.62 11.59
N MET A 109 -5.13 2.07 10.48
CA MET A 109 -6.22 1.41 9.76
C MET A 109 -5.61 0.56 8.66
N ILE A 110 -5.82 -0.77 8.71
CA ILE A 110 -5.39 -1.70 7.66
C ILE A 110 -6.61 -2.04 6.79
N TYR A 111 -6.45 -1.97 5.47
CA TYR A 111 -7.51 -2.22 4.52
C TYR A 111 -6.97 -2.82 3.22
N THR A 112 -7.84 -3.41 2.42
CA THR A 112 -7.46 -3.92 1.10
C THR A 112 -7.61 -2.83 0.05
N GLY A 113 -6.81 -2.85 -1.01
CA GLY A 113 -6.93 -1.90 -2.12
C GLY A 113 -8.31 -1.85 -2.78
N LYS A 114 -9.16 -2.85 -2.51
CA LYS A 114 -10.55 -2.92 -3.01
C LYS A 114 -11.57 -2.16 -2.15
N VAL A 115 -11.18 -1.63 -1.00
CA VAL A 115 -12.08 -0.85 -0.14
C VAL A 115 -12.21 0.56 -0.68
N LEU A 116 -13.44 1.02 -0.88
CA LEU A 116 -13.74 2.38 -1.30
C LEU A 116 -13.47 3.35 -0.14
N HIS A 117 -12.58 4.30 -0.34
CA HIS A 117 -12.15 5.24 0.70
C HIS A 117 -11.67 6.58 0.12
N SER A 118 -11.43 7.54 0.99
CA SER A 118 -10.83 8.84 0.64
C SER A 118 -10.31 9.59 1.87
N ALA A 119 -9.50 10.62 1.70
CA ALA A 119 -9.26 11.58 2.77
C ALA A 119 -10.51 12.42 3.02
N GLY A 120 -10.82 12.67 4.29
CA GLY A 120 -11.89 13.59 4.69
C GLY A 120 -11.50 15.06 4.54
N ALA A 121 -12.49 15.95 4.56
CA ALA A 121 -12.24 17.39 4.62
C ALA A 121 -11.68 17.80 5.98
N ASN A 122 -10.66 18.66 5.99
CA ASN A 122 -10.21 19.29 7.23
C ASN A 122 -10.96 20.62 7.45
N LYS A 123 -11.91 20.60 8.35
CA LYS A 123 -12.76 21.75 8.70
C LYS A 123 -12.18 22.59 9.85
N THR A 124 -11.03 22.19 10.41
CA THR A 124 -10.39 22.93 11.50
C THR A 124 -9.76 24.22 10.98
N LYS A 125 -9.43 25.12 11.88
CA LYS A 125 -8.76 26.39 11.55
C LYS A 125 -7.23 26.28 11.52
N ASN A 126 -6.65 25.40 12.35
CA ASN A 126 -5.21 25.36 12.64
C ASN A 126 -4.66 23.97 13.00
N GLU A 127 -5.42 22.89 12.76
CA GLU A 127 -5.01 21.53 13.10
C GLU A 127 -4.76 20.71 11.82
N PRO A 128 -3.54 20.65 11.28
CA PRO A 128 -3.23 19.77 10.17
C PRO A 128 -3.27 18.31 10.63
N ARG A 129 -3.76 17.42 9.77
CA ARG A 129 -3.73 15.98 10.00
C ARG A 129 -2.54 15.36 9.27
N PHE A 130 -1.66 14.70 10.02
CA PHE A 130 -0.51 13.99 9.48
C PHE A 130 -0.77 12.48 9.49
N GLY A 131 -0.59 11.83 8.35
CA GLY A 131 -0.66 10.39 8.21
C GLY A 131 0.49 9.84 7.38
N MET A 132 0.73 8.54 7.50
CA MET A 132 1.64 7.81 6.61
C MET A 132 0.87 6.66 5.97
N HIS A 133 0.80 6.68 4.65
CA HIS A 133 0.31 5.56 3.87
C HIS A 133 1.45 4.60 3.58
N MET A 134 1.19 3.29 3.72
CA MET A 134 2.11 2.22 3.36
C MET A 134 1.29 1.11 2.73
N SER A 135 1.68 0.67 1.54
CA SER A 135 0.98 -0.43 0.86
C SER A 135 1.93 -1.46 0.25
N TYR A 136 1.41 -2.68 0.11
CA TYR A 136 2.10 -3.83 -0.48
C TYR A 136 1.23 -4.44 -1.57
N ILE A 137 1.87 -4.87 -2.65
CA ILE A 137 1.22 -5.55 -3.79
C ILE A 137 1.94 -6.84 -4.15
N TYR A 138 1.30 -7.66 -4.97
CA TYR A 138 1.97 -8.83 -5.55
C TYR A 138 3.28 -8.46 -6.22
N GLY A 139 4.33 -9.24 -5.99
CA GLY A 139 5.65 -8.97 -6.54
C GLY A 139 5.75 -9.11 -8.07
N TRP A 140 4.72 -9.61 -8.73
CA TRP A 140 4.62 -9.68 -10.19
C TRP A 140 3.80 -8.51 -10.80
N LEU A 141 3.22 -7.62 -9.97
CA LEU A 141 2.60 -6.37 -10.43
C LEU A 141 3.63 -5.23 -10.39
N THR A 142 3.51 -4.28 -11.30
CA THR A 142 4.29 -3.05 -11.27
C THR A 142 3.78 -2.16 -10.13
N PRO A 143 4.64 -1.69 -9.21
CA PRO A 143 4.22 -0.79 -8.16
C PRO A 143 3.93 0.62 -8.69
N GLU A 144 3.14 1.38 -7.96
CA GLU A 144 2.84 2.79 -8.23
C GLU A 144 4.12 3.66 -8.13
N GLU A 145 4.97 3.37 -7.14
CA GLU A 145 6.26 4.04 -6.98
C GLU A 145 7.44 3.09 -7.18
N ALA A 146 8.42 3.52 -7.96
CA ALA A 146 9.67 2.79 -8.16
C ALA A 146 10.58 2.93 -6.92
N GLY A 147 10.37 2.11 -5.90
CA GLY A 147 11.09 2.19 -4.63
C GLY A 147 12.61 2.11 -4.77
N CYS A 148 13.11 1.34 -5.74
CA CYS A 148 14.56 1.26 -6.04
C CYS A 148 15.15 2.55 -6.64
N LEU A 149 14.34 3.46 -7.18
CA LEU A 149 14.81 4.78 -7.62
C LEU A 149 14.72 5.82 -6.49
N GLY A 150 13.81 5.62 -5.54
CA GLY A 150 13.64 6.50 -4.38
C GLY A 150 14.65 6.26 -3.26
N VAL A 151 15.26 5.07 -3.21
CA VAL A 151 16.29 4.69 -2.23
C VAL A 151 17.58 4.42 -2.98
N THR A 152 18.66 5.10 -2.62
CA THR A 152 19.95 4.93 -3.31
C THR A 152 20.52 3.53 -3.13
N GLU A 153 21.31 3.05 -4.10
CA GLU A 153 21.96 1.75 -4.05
C GLU A 153 22.84 1.58 -2.80
N ASP A 154 23.63 2.60 -2.45
CA ASP A 154 24.46 2.57 -1.24
C ASP A 154 23.66 2.38 0.03
N ARG A 155 22.47 3.01 0.09
CA ARG A 155 21.55 2.80 1.21
C ARG A 155 20.95 1.40 1.17
N ALA A 156 20.55 0.92 0.00
CA ALA A 156 19.97 -0.41 -0.16
C ALA A 156 20.92 -1.54 0.29
N LYS A 157 22.22 -1.41 0.02
CA LYS A 157 23.26 -2.35 0.48
C LYS A 157 23.31 -2.52 2.00
N THR A 158 22.88 -1.51 2.76
CA THR A 158 22.85 -1.55 4.24
C THR A 158 21.59 -2.17 4.82
N LEU A 159 20.62 -2.50 3.97
CA LEU A 159 19.31 -3.03 4.36
C LEU A 159 19.32 -4.55 4.42
N THR A 160 18.39 -5.11 5.20
CA THR A 160 18.19 -6.57 5.21
C THR A 160 17.64 -7.08 3.87
N PRO A 161 17.84 -8.37 3.51
CA PRO A 161 17.28 -8.92 2.27
C PRO A 161 15.78 -8.72 2.10
N LEU A 162 15.01 -8.77 3.21
CA LEU A 162 13.58 -8.48 3.18
C LEU A 162 13.29 -7.02 2.81
N GLN A 163 14.01 -6.07 3.41
CA GLN A 163 13.84 -4.65 3.09
C GLN A 163 14.26 -4.35 1.64
N GLN A 164 15.35 -4.97 1.17
CA GLN A 164 15.78 -4.89 -0.22
C GLN A 164 14.69 -5.37 -1.18
N ARG A 165 14.07 -6.53 -0.89
CA ARG A 165 12.99 -7.09 -1.69
C ARG A 165 11.79 -6.15 -1.72
N LEU A 166 11.36 -5.65 -0.56
CA LEU A 166 10.23 -4.74 -0.47
C LEU A 166 10.44 -3.44 -1.24
N LEU A 167 11.68 -3.00 -1.42
CA LEU A 167 12.06 -1.78 -2.14
C LEU A 167 12.42 -2.03 -3.62
N GLY A 168 12.31 -3.27 -4.12
CA GLY A 168 12.62 -3.59 -5.52
C GLY A 168 14.11 -3.83 -5.80
N TYR A 169 14.93 -4.08 -4.76
CA TYR A 169 16.34 -4.47 -4.88
C TYR A 169 16.57 -6.00 -4.86
N ARG A 170 15.51 -6.78 -5.08
CA ARG A 170 15.54 -8.24 -5.27
C ARG A 170 14.56 -8.62 -6.37
N CYS A 171 14.86 -9.64 -7.14
CA CYS A 171 13.92 -10.14 -8.13
C CYS A 171 12.69 -10.78 -7.48
N TYR A 172 11.59 -10.82 -8.23
CA TYR A 172 10.49 -11.73 -7.96
C TYR A 172 10.84 -13.10 -8.52
N ASP A 173 10.81 -14.13 -7.69
CA ASP A 173 11.00 -15.52 -8.12
C ASP A 173 9.71 -16.30 -7.89
N GLY A 174 9.02 -16.61 -8.97
CA GLY A 174 7.76 -17.35 -8.97
C GLY A 174 7.92 -18.86 -9.15
N SER A 175 9.14 -19.40 -9.10
CA SER A 175 9.43 -20.81 -9.42
C SER A 175 8.63 -21.81 -8.54
N ASP A 176 8.41 -21.50 -7.27
CA ASP A 176 7.60 -22.32 -6.36
C ASP A 176 6.11 -22.38 -6.76
N LEU A 177 5.66 -21.46 -7.60
CA LEU A 177 4.30 -21.40 -8.15
C LEU A 177 4.24 -21.80 -9.63
N ASN A 178 5.24 -22.52 -10.14
CA ASN A 178 5.44 -22.83 -11.56
C ASN A 178 5.54 -21.58 -12.45
N GLY A 179 5.95 -20.45 -11.89
CA GLY A 179 6.19 -19.19 -12.59
C GLY A 179 7.67 -18.98 -12.93
N GLY A 180 7.95 -17.86 -13.59
CA GLY A 180 9.29 -17.41 -13.90
C GLY A 180 9.82 -16.36 -12.91
N ARG A 181 11.05 -15.91 -13.18
CA ARG A 181 11.67 -14.78 -12.48
C ARG A 181 11.36 -13.49 -13.24
N LEU A 182 11.04 -12.43 -12.49
CA LEU A 182 10.77 -11.09 -13.01
C LEU A 182 11.67 -10.09 -12.28
N TRP A 183 11.87 -8.91 -12.89
CA TRP A 183 12.64 -7.83 -12.27
C TRP A 183 14.11 -8.24 -12.01
N THR A 184 14.75 -8.81 -13.03
CA THR A 184 16.14 -9.28 -12.99
C THR A 184 17.09 -8.27 -13.64
N VAL A 185 18.39 -8.37 -13.33
CA VAL A 185 19.48 -7.69 -14.03
C VAL A 185 20.37 -8.80 -14.64
N ASP A 186 20.56 -8.80 -15.96
CA ASP A 186 21.28 -9.85 -16.69
C ASP A 186 20.80 -11.29 -16.37
N TYR A 187 19.47 -11.45 -16.19
CA TYR A 187 18.81 -12.70 -15.77
C TYR A 187 19.18 -13.21 -14.37
N GLU A 188 19.94 -12.42 -13.60
CA GLU A 188 20.28 -12.70 -12.20
C GLU A 188 19.42 -11.91 -11.21
N ASP A 189 19.47 -12.24 -9.91
CA ASP A 189 18.91 -11.40 -8.86
C ASP A 189 19.57 -10.02 -8.89
N VAL A 190 18.84 -8.98 -8.58
CA VAL A 190 19.28 -7.59 -8.70
C VAL A 190 20.64 -7.32 -8.04
N PRO A 191 20.93 -7.75 -6.79
CA PRO A 191 22.23 -7.54 -6.19
C PRO A 191 23.37 -8.23 -6.95
N THR A 192 23.14 -9.44 -7.44
CA THR A 192 24.14 -10.19 -8.23
C THR A 192 24.41 -9.48 -9.55
N GLY A 193 23.36 -9.11 -10.29
CA GLY A 193 23.49 -8.41 -11.57
C GLY A 193 24.10 -7.02 -11.45
N LEU A 194 23.96 -6.36 -10.28
CA LEU A 194 24.62 -5.09 -9.97
C LEU A 194 26.04 -5.26 -9.41
N GLY A 195 26.52 -6.50 -9.26
CA GLY A 195 27.86 -6.79 -8.75
C GLY A 195 28.07 -6.47 -7.26
N TRP A 196 27.00 -6.57 -6.44
CA TRP A 196 27.17 -6.39 -4.99
C TRP A 196 27.99 -7.54 -4.40
N GLU A 197 28.96 -7.20 -3.57
CA GLU A 197 29.69 -8.20 -2.79
C GLU A 197 28.78 -8.77 -1.69
N ASN A 198 28.70 -10.11 -1.59
CA ASN A 198 27.88 -10.83 -0.61
C ASN A 198 26.40 -10.37 -0.57
N PRO A 199 25.64 -10.55 -1.65
CA PRO A 199 24.25 -10.12 -1.75
C PRO A 199 23.27 -10.92 -0.86
#